data_ee30653c80de178ef311e3685364a082
#
_entry.id   ee30653c80de178ef311e3685364a082
#
_cell.length_a   1.000
_cell.length_b   1.000
_cell.length_c   1.000
_cell.angle_alpha   90.00
_cell.angle_beta   90.00
_cell.angle_gamma   90.00
#
_symmetry.space_group_name_H-M   'P 1'
#
loop_
_entity.id
_entity.type
_entity.pdbx_description
1 polymer ?
#
loop_
_entity_poly.entity_id
_entity_poly.type
_entity_poly.pdbx_seq_one_letter_code
_entity_poly.pdbx_strand_id
1 'polypeptide(L)'
;MSEHIQTVLENTVKTVKDPTTGLSLGELGVMPEIQLDGNKAEITLTLGYPAEGIAQALAEMINEVVLPIDGVASVAVNIGWDIPARGGANTGGEIPGVKNIIAVASGKGGVGKSTTAVNLALAMAAEGARVGILDADIYGPSQPQMLGVGQRRPQVVEVEGKQMMKPIEAHGIQSISMGYLVTEQTPMVWRGPMVSGALQQLLTQTQWDEVDYLIVDMPPGTGDIQLTLSQQVPVTGAVIVTTPQDIALLDGKKGIEMFRKVKVPVLGVIENMAVHICSNCGHEEHVFGEGGGDRIAREYDTRLLGSLPLDLSIRELTDGGRPNVA
;
A
#
# COMPACT_ATOMS: atom_id res chain seq x y z
N MET A 1 -27.54 23.30 -27.53
CA MET A 1 -26.89 24.16 -26.53
C MET A 1 -26.40 23.33 -25.33
N SER A 2 -27.23 22.46 -24.77
CA SER A 2 -26.85 21.56 -23.65
C SER A 2 -25.66 20.62 -23.98
N GLU A 3 -25.67 19.92 -25.10
CA GLU A 3 -24.58 19.01 -25.50
C GLU A 3 -23.24 19.72 -25.71
N HIS A 4 -23.26 20.95 -26.24
CA HIS A 4 -22.04 21.73 -26.40
C HIS A 4 -21.42 22.14 -25.06
N ILE A 5 -22.26 22.58 -24.11
CA ILE A 5 -21.81 22.93 -22.75
C ILE A 5 -21.26 21.68 -22.05
N GLN A 6 -21.93 20.55 -22.15
CA GLN A 6 -21.47 19.30 -21.56
C GLN A 6 -20.08 18.89 -22.08
N THR A 7 -19.85 18.97 -23.39
CA THR A 7 -18.54 18.68 -23.99
C THR A 7 -17.45 19.63 -23.50
N VAL A 8 -17.78 20.93 -23.35
CA VAL A 8 -16.82 21.92 -22.81
C VAL A 8 -16.48 21.59 -21.37
N LEU A 9 -17.46 21.26 -20.55
CA LEU A 9 -17.26 20.88 -19.16
C LEU A 9 -16.38 19.62 -19.03
N GLU A 10 -16.69 18.57 -19.80
CA GLU A 10 -15.89 17.33 -19.80
C GLU A 10 -14.43 17.60 -20.14
N ASN A 11 -14.18 18.40 -21.20
CA ASN A 11 -12.82 18.72 -21.61
C ASN A 11 -12.10 19.57 -20.56
N THR A 12 -12.79 20.52 -19.93
CA THR A 12 -12.23 21.39 -18.90
C THR A 12 -11.85 20.56 -17.66
N VAL A 13 -12.75 19.70 -17.17
CA VAL A 13 -12.48 18.83 -16.02
C VAL A 13 -11.28 17.91 -16.28
N LYS A 14 -11.16 17.36 -17.48
CA LYS A 14 -10.00 16.50 -17.86
C LYS A 14 -8.66 17.22 -17.81
N THR A 15 -8.62 18.56 -17.84
CA THR A 15 -7.36 19.33 -17.72
C THR A 15 -6.93 19.56 -16.28
N VAL A 16 -7.81 19.39 -15.32
CA VAL A 16 -7.50 19.55 -13.88
C VAL A 16 -6.45 18.54 -13.48
N LYS A 17 -5.43 19.00 -12.76
CA LYS A 17 -4.35 18.15 -12.28
C LYS A 17 -4.69 17.53 -10.93
N ASP A 18 -4.47 16.25 -10.85
CA ASP A 18 -4.54 15.53 -9.58
C ASP A 18 -3.40 16.00 -8.65
N PRO A 19 -3.71 16.44 -7.41
CA PRO A 19 -2.71 17.01 -6.51
C PRO A 19 -1.65 16.00 -6.04
N THR A 20 -1.96 14.70 -6.07
CA THR A 20 -1.05 13.64 -5.63
C THR A 20 -0.07 13.23 -6.73
N THR A 21 -0.57 13.06 -7.96
CA THR A 21 0.22 12.56 -9.09
C THR A 21 0.81 13.67 -9.96
N GLY A 22 0.20 14.87 -9.94
CA GLY A 22 0.52 15.99 -10.83
C GLY A 22 0.08 15.79 -12.29
N LEU A 23 -0.51 14.62 -12.61
CA LEU A 23 -1.08 14.33 -13.92
C LEU A 23 -2.49 14.92 -14.03
N SER A 24 -2.91 15.26 -15.24
CA SER A 24 -4.28 15.67 -15.48
C SER A 24 -5.25 14.48 -15.33
N LEU A 25 -6.49 14.75 -14.95
CA LEU A 25 -7.51 13.70 -14.84
C LEU A 25 -7.70 12.95 -16.17
N GLY A 26 -7.53 13.63 -17.30
CA GLY A 26 -7.54 13.00 -18.63
C GLY A 26 -6.38 12.04 -18.85
N GLU A 27 -5.15 12.38 -18.42
CA GLU A 27 -3.99 11.49 -18.48
C GLU A 27 -4.15 10.28 -17.55
N LEU A 28 -4.87 10.44 -16.43
CA LEU A 28 -5.22 9.35 -15.53
C LEU A 28 -6.37 8.48 -16.05
N GLY A 29 -6.98 8.84 -17.19
CA GLY A 29 -8.11 8.12 -17.78
C GLY A 29 -9.43 8.30 -17.04
N VAL A 30 -9.54 9.32 -16.19
CA VAL A 30 -10.77 9.63 -15.46
C VAL A 30 -11.79 10.24 -16.41
N MET A 31 -12.97 9.63 -16.48
CA MET A 31 -14.09 10.12 -17.28
C MET A 31 -15.12 10.78 -16.36
N PRO A 32 -15.31 12.10 -16.44
CA PRO A 32 -16.32 12.77 -15.64
C PRO A 32 -17.73 12.43 -16.15
N GLU A 33 -18.63 12.09 -15.22
CA GLU A 33 -20.05 12.01 -15.49
C GLU A 33 -20.67 13.37 -15.16
N ILE A 34 -21.29 14.03 -16.17
CA ILE A 34 -21.84 15.38 -16.02
C ILE A 34 -23.32 15.36 -16.29
N GLN A 35 -24.09 15.85 -15.32
CA GLN A 35 -25.51 16.08 -15.44
C GLN A 35 -25.79 17.59 -15.39
N LEU A 36 -26.60 18.09 -16.32
CA LEU A 36 -27.01 19.50 -16.41
C LEU A 36 -28.51 19.61 -16.12
N ASP A 37 -28.85 20.36 -15.07
CA ASP A 37 -30.23 20.79 -14.79
C ASP A 37 -30.32 22.31 -14.93
N GLY A 38 -30.78 22.76 -16.10
CA GLY A 38 -30.76 24.17 -16.45
C GLY A 38 -29.34 24.73 -16.53
N ASN A 39 -28.96 25.57 -15.59
CA ASN A 39 -27.60 26.12 -15.44
C ASN A 39 -26.83 25.57 -14.24
N LYS A 40 -27.32 24.50 -13.64
CA LYS A 40 -26.63 23.76 -12.55
C LYS A 40 -25.92 22.55 -13.15
N ALA A 41 -24.63 22.42 -12.87
CA ALA A 41 -23.82 21.27 -13.27
C ALA A 41 -23.58 20.36 -12.03
N GLU A 42 -23.88 19.08 -12.16
CA GLU A 42 -23.47 18.05 -11.22
C GLU A 42 -22.40 17.19 -11.90
N ILE A 43 -21.23 17.12 -11.30
CA ILE A 43 -20.06 16.43 -11.82
C ILE A 43 -19.70 15.30 -10.88
N THR A 44 -19.74 14.06 -11.36
CA THR A 44 -19.32 12.89 -10.59
C THR A 44 -18.05 12.33 -11.20
N LEU A 45 -17.04 12.13 -10.35
CA LEU A 45 -15.77 11.48 -10.71
C LEU A 45 -15.63 10.17 -9.96
N THR A 46 -15.24 9.12 -10.68
CA THR A 46 -14.82 7.85 -10.09
C THR A 46 -13.34 7.66 -10.38
N LEU A 47 -12.52 7.77 -9.31
CA LEU A 47 -11.08 7.60 -9.39
C LEU A 47 -10.71 6.11 -9.29
N GLY A 48 -9.62 5.69 -9.94
CA GLY A 48 -9.10 4.31 -9.87
C GLY A 48 -8.18 4.06 -8.67
N TYR A 49 -8.18 4.94 -7.66
CA TYR A 49 -7.35 4.91 -6.46
C TYR A 49 -8.08 5.61 -5.30
N PRO A 50 -7.76 5.28 -4.04
CA PRO A 50 -8.40 5.90 -2.87
C PRO A 50 -7.95 7.35 -2.74
N ALA A 51 -8.86 8.26 -2.41
CA ALA A 51 -8.62 9.70 -2.52
C ALA A 51 -9.35 10.53 -1.44
N GLU A 52 -9.62 9.96 -0.27
CA GLU A 52 -10.34 10.65 0.80
C GLU A 52 -9.66 11.97 1.19
N GLY A 53 -8.32 11.93 1.35
CA GLY A 53 -7.54 13.09 1.77
C GLY A 53 -7.47 14.22 0.74
N ILE A 54 -7.71 13.94 -0.54
CA ILE A 54 -7.64 14.96 -1.62
C ILE A 54 -9.00 15.31 -2.22
N ALA A 55 -10.06 14.58 -1.87
CA ALA A 55 -11.38 14.74 -2.52
C ALA A 55 -11.91 16.17 -2.45
N GLN A 56 -11.80 16.81 -1.30
CA GLN A 56 -12.25 18.20 -1.14
C GLN A 56 -11.41 19.17 -1.99
N ALA A 57 -10.08 19.08 -1.92
CA ALA A 57 -9.19 19.97 -2.68
C ALA A 57 -9.40 19.80 -4.19
N LEU A 58 -9.55 18.57 -4.66
CA LEU A 58 -9.82 18.28 -6.06
C LEU A 58 -11.20 18.83 -6.49
N ALA A 59 -12.23 18.73 -5.65
CA ALA A 59 -13.54 19.31 -5.91
C ALA A 59 -13.47 20.83 -6.00
N GLU A 60 -12.72 21.49 -5.13
CA GLU A 60 -12.49 22.94 -5.18
C GLU A 60 -11.79 23.37 -6.47
N MET A 61 -10.72 22.66 -6.87
CA MET A 61 -10.00 22.91 -8.14
C MET A 61 -10.92 22.76 -9.36
N ILE A 62 -11.81 21.77 -9.37
CA ILE A 62 -12.78 21.59 -10.45
C ILE A 62 -13.80 22.72 -10.45
N ASN A 63 -14.30 23.13 -9.31
CA ASN A 63 -15.22 24.27 -9.18
C ASN A 63 -14.61 25.56 -9.74
N GLU A 64 -13.33 25.84 -9.46
CA GLU A 64 -12.64 27.03 -9.93
C GLU A 64 -12.57 27.12 -11.46
N VAL A 65 -12.39 26.01 -12.16
CA VAL A 65 -12.28 26.00 -13.62
C VAL A 65 -13.61 25.86 -14.34
N VAL A 66 -14.62 25.29 -13.68
CA VAL A 66 -15.93 25.03 -14.27
C VAL A 66 -16.92 26.21 -14.08
N LEU A 67 -16.91 26.84 -12.91
CA LEU A 67 -17.85 27.93 -12.58
C LEU A 67 -17.77 29.13 -13.55
N PRO A 68 -16.60 29.51 -14.12
CA PRO A 68 -16.52 30.62 -15.09
C PRO A 68 -17.09 30.30 -16.48
N ILE A 69 -17.51 29.06 -16.76
CA ILE A 69 -18.03 28.66 -18.07
C ILE A 69 -19.40 29.26 -18.31
N ASP A 70 -19.59 29.91 -19.46
CA ASP A 70 -20.87 30.51 -19.83
C ASP A 70 -21.99 29.48 -19.82
N GLY A 71 -23.07 29.79 -19.10
CA GLY A 71 -24.23 28.91 -18.93
C GLY A 71 -24.20 28.07 -17.66
N VAL A 72 -23.15 28.16 -16.83
CA VAL A 72 -23.04 27.50 -15.53
C VAL A 72 -23.24 28.51 -14.41
N ALA A 73 -24.22 28.32 -13.54
CA ALA A 73 -24.45 29.19 -12.39
C ALA A 73 -24.07 28.53 -11.05
N SER A 74 -24.08 27.22 -11.01
CA SER A 74 -23.61 26.46 -9.83
C SER A 74 -23.08 25.11 -10.24
N VAL A 75 -22.13 24.61 -9.43
CA VAL A 75 -21.46 23.32 -9.65
C VAL A 75 -21.50 22.53 -8.35
N ALA A 76 -21.89 21.26 -8.44
CA ALA A 76 -21.74 20.29 -7.38
C ALA A 76 -20.76 19.21 -7.88
N VAL A 77 -19.70 18.91 -7.11
CA VAL A 77 -18.70 17.92 -7.47
C VAL A 77 -18.73 16.80 -6.44
N ASN A 78 -18.98 15.59 -6.93
CA ASN A 78 -18.96 14.36 -6.15
C ASN A 78 -17.74 13.53 -6.57
N ILE A 79 -16.85 13.20 -5.63
CA ILE A 79 -15.69 12.41 -5.87
C ILE A 79 -15.80 11.10 -5.11
N GLY A 80 -15.76 10.01 -5.85
CA GLY A 80 -15.69 8.65 -5.32
C GLY A 80 -14.55 7.89 -5.97
N TRP A 81 -14.34 6.65 -5.56
CA TRP A 81 -13.35 5.77 -6.16
C TRP A 81 -13.83 4.34 -6.25
N ASP A 82 -13.38 3.66 -7.30
CA ASP A 82 -13.49 2.21 -7.47
C ASP A 82 -12.13 1.68 -7.91
N ILE A 83 -11.52 0.92 -7.01
CA ILE A 83 -10.17 0.42 -7.20
C ILE A 83 -10.22 -0.83 -8.06
N PRO A 84 -9.65 -0.80 -9.30
CA PRO A 84 -9.68 -1.93 -10.18
C PRO A 84 -8.74 -3.05 -9.70
N ALA A 85 -9.15 -4.30 -9.91
CA ALA A 85 -8.25 -5.44 -9.78
C ALA A 85 -7.26 -5.44 -10.96
N ARG A 86 -5.95 -5.42 -10.67
CA ARG A 86 -4.91 -5.37 -11.70
C ARG A 86 -4.28 -6.74 -11.99
N GLY A 87 -4.72 -7.78 -11.31
CA GLY A 87 -4.15 -9.12 -11.41
C GLY A 87 -2.69 -9.19 -10.93
N GLY A 88 -2.23 -10.38 -10.64
CA GLY A 88 -0.84 -10.64 -10.30
C GLY A 88 0.00 -10.96 -11.54
N ALA A 89 1.30 -10.65 -11.50
CA ALA A 89 2.24 -10.97 -12.59
C ALA A 89 2.48 -12.49 -12.75
N ASN A 90 2.12 -13.29 -11.75
CA ASN A 90 2.40 -14.72 -11.68
C ASN A 90 1.14 -15.57 -11.87
N THR A 91 1.36 -16.86 -12.17
CA THR A 91 0.33 -17.90 -12.38
C THR A 91 -0.42 -18.31 -11.10
N GLY A 92 -0.15 -17.69 -9.95
CA GLY A 92 -0.93 -17.83 -8.73
C GLY A 92 -2.38 -17.41 -9.02
N GLY A 93 -3.34 -18.27 -8.70
CA GLY A 93 -4.76 -17.96 -8.89
C GLY A 93 -5.20 -16.74 -8.08
N GLU A 94 -6.31 -16.14 -8.43
CA GLU A 94 -6.91 -15.04 -7.68
C GLU A 94 -7.14 -15.44 -6.20
N ILE A 95 -6.89 -14.51 -5.30
CA ILE A 95 -7.21 -14.69 -3.88
C ILE A 95 -8.62 -14.14 -3.66
N PRO A 96 -9.57 -15.01 -3.26
CA PRO A 96 -10.94 -14.57 -3.03
C PRO A 96 -11.01 -13.39 -2.05
N GLY A 97 -11.74 -12.35 -2.41
CA GLY A 97 -11.92 -11.16 -1.58
C GLY A 97 -10.75 -10.17 -1.61
N VAL A 98 -9.75 -10.34 -2.51
CA VAL A 98 -8.58 -9.44 -2.63
C VAL A 98 -8.42 -8.98 -4.08
N LYS A 99 -8.41 -7.66 -4.31
CA LYS A 99 -8.20 -7.07 -5.65
C LYS A 99 -6.73 -6.96 -6.05
N ASN A 100 -5.88 -6.47 -5.15
CA ASN A 100 -4.47 -6.17 -5.43
C ASN A 100 -3.58 -6.64 -4.29
N ILE A 101 -2.40 -7.18 -4.60
CA ILE A 101 -1.43 -7.64 -3.61
C ILE A 101 -0.12 -6.87 -3.80
N ILE A 102 0.31 -6.17 -2.75
CA ILE A 102 1.55 -5.39 -2.74
C ILE A 102 2.53 -6.07 -1.77
N ALA A 103 3.65 -6.57 -2.28
CA ALA A 103 4.72 -7.10 -1.46
C ALA A 103 5.60 -5.96 -0.92
N VAL A 104 5.81 -5.91 0.39
CA VAL A 104 6.80 -5.03 1.02
C VAL A 104 7.99 -5.89 1.41
N ALA A 105 9.13 -5.63 0.78
CA ALA A 105 10.31 -6.46 0.88
C ALA A 105 11.57 -5.65 1.19
N SER A 106 12.59 -6.31 1.71
CA SER A 106 13.90 -5.73 1.95
C SER A 106 15.00 -6.75 1.70
N GLY A 107 16.15 -6.30 1.23
CA GLY A 107 17.30 -7.17 1.00
C GLY A 107 17.97 -7.69 2.26
N LYS A 108 17.73 -7.04 3.43
CA LYS A 108 18.23 -7.46 4.73
C LYS A 108 17.27 -7.12 5.85
N GLY A 109 17.46 -7.71 7.05
CA GLY A 109 16.73 -7.37 8.26
C GLY A 109 17.17 -6.02 8.87
N GLY A 110 16.31 -5.43 9.70
CA GLY A 110 16.62 -4.23 10.47
C GLY A 110 16.48 -2.89 9.73
N VAL A 111 15.96 -2.88 8.50
CA VAL A 111 15.74 -1.64 7.73
C VAL A 111 14.37 -0.99 7.99
N GLY A 112 13.56 -1.56 8.87
CA GLY A 112 12.21 -1.06 9.18
C GLY A 112 11.12 -1.49 8.19
N LYS A 113 11.32 -2.62 7.48
CA LYS A 113 10.37 -3.19 6.52
C LYS A 113 8.96 -3.34 7.10
N SER A 114 8.82 -4.02 8.24
CA SER A 114 7.53 -4.32 8.86
C SER A 114 6.83 -3.06 9.39
N THR A 115 7.60 -2.11 9.94
CA THR A 115 7.09 -0.78 10.34
C THR A 115 6.59 -0.01 9.13
N THR A 116 7.31 -0.06 8.01
CA THR A 116 6.88 0.55 6.76
C THR A 116 5.62 -0.13 6.22
N ALA A 117 5.56 -1.47 6.26
CA ALA A 117 4.41 -2.23 5.78
C ALA A 117 3.11 -1.87 6.52
N VAL A 118 3.15 -1.82 7.86
CA VAL A 118 1.95 -1.49 8.66
C VAL A 118 1.52 -0.05 8.46
N ASN A 119 2.45 0.91 8.45
CA ASN A 119 2.10 2.32 8.23
C ASN A 119 1.61 2.57 6.80
N LEU A 120 2.14 1.88 5.79
CA LEU A 120 1.62 1.94 4.43
C LEU A 120 0.18 1.40 4.36
N ALA A 121 -0.09 0.26 5.02
CA ALA A 121 -1.44 -0.31 5.07
C ALA A 121 -2.43 0.66 5.71
N LEU A 122 -2.07 1.28 6.84
CA LEU A 122 -2.90 2.24 7.54
C LEU A 122 -3.08 3.55 6.75
N ALA A 123 -2.03 4.03 6.09
CA ALA A 123 -2.12 5.23 5.24
C ALA A 123 -3.09 5.01 4.07
N MET A 124 -3.04 3.85 3.41
CA MET A 124 -3.98 3.51 2.34
C MET A 124 -5.42 3.38 2.86
N ALA A 125 -5.59 2.85 4.08
CA ALA A 125 -6.91 2.78 4.71
C ALA A 125 -7.45 4.18 5.09
N ALA A 126 -6.59 5.08 5.56
CA ALA A 126 -6.94 6.47 5.84
C ALA A 126 -7.39 7.24 4.58
N GLU A 127 -6.87 6.87 3.42
CA GLU A 127 -7.30 7.39 2.11
C GLU A 127 -8.57 6.71 1.57
N GLY A 128 -9.20 5.82 2.35
CA GLY A 128 -10.49 5.21 2.03
C GLY A 128 -10.43 3.86 1.32
N ALA A 129 -9.26 3.22 1.21
CA ALA A 129 -9.15 1.86 0.71
C ALA A 129 -9.53 0.83 1.79
N ARG A 130 -10.09 -0.31 1.38
CA ARG A 130 -10.21 -1.49 2.25
C ARG A 130 -8.90 -2.27 2.19
N VAL A 131 -8.21 -2.34 3.32
CA VAL A 131 -6.83 -2.85 3.35
C VAL A 131 -6.71 -4.06 4.26
N GLY A 132 -5.95 -5.04 3.79
CA GLY A 132 -5.48 -6.17 4.57
C GLY A 132 -3.96 -6.16 4.72
N ILE A 133 -3.45 -6.77 5.79
CA ILE A 133 -2.02 -7.04 5.96
C ILE A 133 -1.80 -8.52 6.28
N LEU A 134 -0.91 -9.15 5.52
CA LEU A 134 -0.40 -10.49 5.77
C LEU A 134 1.04 -10.40 6.26
N ASP A 135 1.28 -10.81 7.50
CA ASP A 135 2.63 -10.99 8.03
C ASP A 135 3.20 -12.33 7.57
N ALA A 136 4.10 -12.27 6.62
CA ALA A 136 4.75 -13.44 6.03
C ALA A 136 6.14 -13.70 6.64
N ASP A 137 6.58 -12.92 7.64
CA ASP A 137 7.84 -13.14 8.35
C ASP A 137 7.64 -14.17 9.47
N ILE A 138 7.79 -15.44 9.12
CA ILE A 138 7.57 -16.55 10.05
C ILE A 138 8.61 -16.59 11.18
N TYR A 139 9.82 -16.14 10.90
CA TYR A 139 10.91 -16.18 11.88
C TYR A 139 10.85 -15.05 12.92
N GLY A 140 10.21 -13.95 12.57
CA GLY A 140 10.05 -12.80 13.44
C GLY A 140 8.73 -12.07 13.20
N PRO A 141 7.58 -12.76 13.37
CA PRO A 141 6.30 -12.13 13.11
C PRO A 141 6.10 -10.95 14.06
N SER A 142 5.86 -9.78 13.50
CA SER A 142 5.83 -8.53 14.24
C SER A 142 4.52 -7.76 14.14
N GLN A 143 3.73 -8.02 13.10
CA GLN A 143 2.47 -7.28 12.87
C GLN A 143 1.45 -7.40 14.02
N PRO A 144 1.29 -8.57 14.70
CA PRO A 144 0.42 -8.67 15.86
C PRO A 144 0.77 -7.70 17.00
N GLN A 145 2.06 -7.53 17.26
CA GLN A 145 2.56 -6.59 18.27
C GLN A 145 2.36 -5.15 17.83
N MET A 146 2.76 -4.82 16.58
CA MET A 146 2.65 -3.48 16.01
C MET A 146 1.22 -2.97 15.95
N LEU A 147 0.26 -3.86 15.74
CA LEU A 147 -1.18 -3.55 15.71
C LEU A 147 -1.86 -3.61 17.08
N GLY A 148 -1.14 -3.95 18.14
CA GLY A 148 -1.69 -4.04 19.51
C GLY A 148 -2.65 -5.21 19.73
N VAL A 149 -2.60 -6.25 18.89
CA VAL A 149 -3.54 -7.39 18.91
C VAL A 149 -2.86 -8.75 19.11
N GLY A 150 -1.63 -8.76 19.62
CA GLY A 150 -0.81 -9.97 19.79
C GLY A 150 -1.46 -11.07 20.64
N GLN A 151 -2.37 -10.73 21.55
CA GLN A 151 -3.11 -11.70 22.38
C GLN A 151 -4.37 -12.25 21.72
N ARG A 152 -4.80 -11.68 20.59
CA ARG A 152 -5.98 -12.13 19.86
C ARG A 152 -5.64 -13.35 18.99
N ARG A 153 -6.65 -14.15 18.69
CA ARG A 153 -6.53 -15.33 17.81
C ARG A 153 -7.61 -15.28 16.75
N PRO A 154 -7.31 -15.62 15.48
CA PRO A 154 -8.30 -15.72 14.42
C PRO A 154 -9.36 -16.77 14.78
N GLN A 155 -10.61 -16.45 14.51
CA GLN A 155 -11.70 -17.41 14.61
C GLN A 155 -11.72 -18.28 13.36
N VAL A 156 -11.95 -19.57 13.54
CA VAL A 156 -12.22 -20.49 12.43
C VAL A 156 -13.72 -20.48 12.17
N VAL A 157 -14.09 -20.20 10.93
CA VAL A 157 -15.47 -20.16 10.45
C VAL A 157 -15.63 -21.15 9.29
N GLU A 158 -16.83 -21.65 9.08
CA GLU A 158 -17.13 -22.51 7.93
C GLU A 158 -17.77 -21.68 6.83
N VAL A 159 -17.15 -21.67 5.67
CA VAL A 159 -17.62 -20.97 4.48
C VAL A 159 -17.70 -21.98 3.34
N GLU A 160 -18.89 -22.22 2.81
CA GLU A 160 -19.12 -23.18 1.71
C GLU A 160 -18.53 -24.58 1.97
N GLY A 161 -18.61 -25.05 3.22
CA GLY A 161 -18.09 -26.37 3.64
C GLY A 161 -16.57 -26.42 3.83
N LYS A 162 -15.87 -25.27 3.78
CA LYS A 162 -14.43 -25.13 4.04
C LYS A 162 -14.19 -24.38 5.34
N GLN A 163 -13.19 -24.82 6.09
CA GLN A 163 -12.73 -24.08 7.27
C GLN A 163 -11.87 -22.88 6.80
N MET A 164 -12.28 -21.68 7.18
CA MET A 164 -11.60 -20.43 6.88
C MET A 164 -11.25 -19.70 8.18
N MET A 165 -10.19 -18.92 8.16
CA MET A 165 -9.81 -18.03 9.27
C MET A 165 -10.42 -16.64 9.04
N LYS A 166 -11.14 -16.13 10.02
CA LYS A 166 -11.56 -14.73 10.00
C LYS A 166 -10.37 -13.87 10.40
N PRO A 167 -9.96 -12.87 9.56
CA PRO A 167 -8.86 -11.99 9.88
C PRO A 167 -9.16 -11.19 11.16
N ILE A 168 -8.12 -10.73 11.85
CA ILE A 168 -8.24 -9.87 13.01
C ILE A 168 -8.29 -8.43 12.53
N GLU A 169 -9.34 -7.74 12.89
CA GLU A 169 -9.48 -6.30 12.61
C GLU A 169 -8.74 -5.48 13.66
N ALA A 170 -7.92 -4.53 13.21
CA ALA A 170 -7.21 -3.56 14.03
C ALA A 170 -7.03 -2.26 13.26
N HIS A 171 -7.30 -1.12 13.89
CA HIS A 171 -7.13 0.21 13.30
C HIS A 171 -7.76 0.36 11.89
N GLY A 172 -8.89 -0.29 11.64
CA GLY A 172 -9.59 -0.21 10.33
C GLY A 172 -9.01 -1.10 9.23
N ILE A 173 -8.02 -1.95 9.51
CA ILE A 173 -7.48 -2.92 8.56
C ILE A 173 -7.68 -4.36 9.02
N GLN A 174 -7.72 -5.30 8.07
CA GLN A 174 -7.78 -6.73 8.33
C GLN A 174 -6.36 -7.29 8.44
N SER A 175 -6.06 -8.12 9.45
CA SER A 175 -4.72 -8.67 9.61
C SER A 175 -4.73 -10.19 9.83
N ILE A 176 -3.74 -10.85 9.25
CA ILE A 176 -3.42 -12.24 9.50
C ILE A 176 -1.90 -12.41 9.64
N SER A 177 -1.45 -13.25 10.55
CA SER A 177 -0.03 -13.49 10.81
C SER A 177 0.17 -14.92 11.34
N MET A 178 1.31 -15.50 11.03
CA MET A 178 1.77 -16.70 11.73
C MET A 178 1.90 -16.47 13.23
N GLY A 179 2.20 -15.26 13.67
CA GLY A 179 2.27 -14.88 15.09
C GLY A 179 0.96 -15.04 15.84
N TYR A 180 -0.19 -15.12 15.16
CA TYR A 180 -1.46 -15.45 15.80
C TYR A 180 -1.65 -16.95 16.04
N LEU A 181 -0.92 -17.81 15.32
CA LEU A 181 -1.11 -19.26 15.32
C LEU A 181 -0.06 -19.99 16.15
N VAL A 182 1.10 -19.37 16.39
CA VAL A 182 2.18 -19.94 17.18
C VAL A 182 2.24 -19.30 18.56
N THR A 183 2.64 -20.06 19.57
CA THR A 183 2.93 -19.55 20.91
C THR A 183 4.43 -19.41 21.08
N GLU A 184 4.89 -18.42 21.83
CA GLU A 184 6.31 -18.19 22.15
C GLU A 184 7.03 -19.42 22.73
N GLN A 185 6.27 -20.35 23.30
CA GLN A 185 6.79 -21.55 23.95
C GLN A 185 6.95 -22.76 23.02
N THR A 186 6.56 -22.66 21.76
CA THR A 186 6.64 -23.77 20.80
C THR A 186 7.80 -23.52 19.83
N PRO A 187 9.00 -24.09 20.07
CA PRO A 187 10.10 -23.99 19.11
C PRO A 187 9.75 -24.82 17.87
N MET A 188 9.23 -24.14 16.84
CA MET A 188 8.99 -24.80 15.56
C MET A 188 10.20 -24.65 14.67
N VAL A 189 10.78 -25.77 14.28
CA VAL A 189 11.87 -25.79 13.28
C VAL A 189 11.24 -25.75 11.89
N TRP A 190 11.01 -24.54 11.40
CA TRP A 190 10.49 -24.32 10.05
C TRP A 190 11.54 -24.64 8.99
N ARG A 191 11.21 -25.53 8.04
CA ARG A 191 12.00 -25.73 6.82
C ARG A 191 11.31 -25.01 5.66
N GLY A 192 12.09 -24.55 4.67
CA GLY A 192 11.60 -23.74 3.55
C GLY A 192 10.27 -24.19 2.92
N PRO A 193 10.09 -25.48 2.53
CA PRO A 193 8.83 -25.96 1.96
C PRO A 193 7.64 -25.87 2.91
N MET A 194 7.86 -26.05 4.21
CA MET A 194 6.79 -25.92 5.23
C MET A 194 6.35 -24.46 5.41
N VAL A 195 7.31 -23.55 5.37
CA VAL A 195 7.07 -22.09 5.41
C VAL A 195 6.19 -21.65 4.26
N SER A 196 6.54 -22.03 3.04
CA SER A 196 5.77 -21.66 1.84
C SER A 196 4.35 -22.23 1.88
N GLY A 197 4.20 -23.49 2.32
CA GLY A 197 2.89 -24.11 2.47
C GLY A 197 2.00 -23.42 3.52
N ALA A 198 2.58 -23.07 4.67
CA ALA A 198 1.85 -22.36 5.72
C ALA A 198 1.40 -20.95 5.29
N LEU A 199 2.28 -20.22 4.60
CA LEU A 199 1.93 -18.89 4.08
C LEU A 199 0.88 -18.96 2.98
N GLN A 200 0.94 -19.97 2.11
CA GLN A 200 -0.11 -20.19 1.13
C GLN A 200 -1.46 -20.50 1.80
N GLN A 201 -1.46 -21.29 2.87
CA GLN A 201 -2.67 -21.53 3.65
C GLN A 201 -3.20 -20.24 4.29
N LEU A 202 -2.34 -19.43 4.93
CA LEU A 202 -2.75 -18.15 5.49
C LEU A 202 -3.37 -17.24 4.44
N LEU A 203 -2.79 -17.21 3.24
CA LEU A 203 -3.29 -16.37 2.15
C LEU A 203 -4.65 -16.86 1.62
N THR A 204 -4.78 -18.19 1.38
CA THR A 204 -5.94 -18.77 0.69
C THR A 204 -7.06 -19.23 1.63
N GLN A 205 -6.76 -19.49 2.91
CA GLN A 205 -7.73 -19.91 3.92
C GLN A 205 -8.14 -18.77 4.86
N THR A 206 -7.76 -17.54 4.56
CA THR A 206 -8.30 -16.35 5.24
C THR A 206 -9.50 -15.83 4.47
N GLN A 207 -10.60 -15.62 5.19
CA GLN A 207 -11.80 -15.00 4.66
C GLN A 207 -11.60 -13.47 4.58
N TRP A 208 -10.89 -13.02 3.53
CA TRP A 208 -10.72 -11.60 3.25
C TRP A 208 -12.06 -10.99 2.85
N ASP A 209 -12.40 -9.84 3.44
CA ASP A 209 -13.66 -9.14 3.18
C ASP A 209 -13.40 -7.93 2.27
N GLU A 210 -13.62 -8.15 0.95
CA GLU A 210 -13.53 -7.12 -0.09
C GLU A 210 -12.31 -6.20 -0.02
N VAL A 211 -11.12 -6.78 0.18
CA VAL A 211 -9.84 -6.05 0.31
C VAL A 211 -9.42 -5.47 -1.04
N ASP A 212 -9.26 -4.15 -1.11
CA ASP A 212 -8.74 -3.46 -2.29
C ASP A 212 -7.23 -3.66 -2.44
N TYR A 213 -6.50 -3.62 -1.31
CA TYR A 213 -5.06 -3.85 -1.26
C TYR A 213 -4.68 -4.76 -0.09
N LEU A 214 -4.05 -5.88 -0.39
CA LEU A 214 -3.41 -6.74 0.61
C LEU A 214 -1.91 -6.43 0.64
N ILE A 215 -1.45 -5.88 1.75
CA ILE A 215 -0.03 -5.64 1.98
C ILE A 215 0.59 -6.92 2.54
N VAL A 216 1.60 -7.45 1.87
CA VAL A 216 2.34 -8.63 2.32
C VAL A 216 3.68 -8.19 2.89
N ASP A 217 3.84 -8.28 4.19
CA ASP A 217 5.10 -8.04 4.90
C ASP A 217 6.00 -9.28 4.73
N MET A 218 6.92 -9.20 3.76
CA MET A 218 7.76 -10.32 3.33
C MET A 218 8.84 -10.65 4.37
N PRO A 219 9.33 -11.89 4.46
CA PRO A 219 10.54 -12.18 5.22
C PRO A 219 11.72 -11.32 4.73
N PRO A 220 12.71 -10.99 5.57
CA PRO A 220 13.88 -10.24 5.13
C PRO A 220 14.83 -11.08 4.26
N GLY A 221 15.58 -10.42 3.38
CA GLY A 221 16.59 -11.04 2.51
C GLY A 221 16.09 -11.29 1.08
N THR A 222 16.84 -12.11 0.34
CA THR A 222 16.59 -12.46 -1.07
C THR A 222 16.76 -13.95 -1.34
N GLY A 223 16.52 -14.77 -0.32
CA GLY A 223 16.71 -16.21 -0.37
C GLY A 223 15.53 -16.98 -0.99
N ASP A 224 15.60 -18.30 -0.93
CA ASP A 224 14.64 -19.20 -1.57
C ASP A 224 13.20 -19.01 -1.08
N ILE A 225 13.01 -18.62 0.18
CA ILE A 225 11.67 -18.40 0.75
C ILE A 225 10.99 -17.21 0.07
N GLN A 226 11.69 -16.06 -0.04
CA GLN A 226 11.17 -14.87 -0.71
C GLN A 226 10.89 -15.13 -2.18
N LEU A 227 11.82 -15.84 -2.86
CA LEU A 227 11.65 -16.22 -4.25
C LEU A 227 10.42 -17.10 -4.44
N THR A 228 10.26 -18.14 -3.62
CA THR A 228 9.13 -19.06 -3.67
C THR A 228 7.80 -18.33 -3.41
N LEU A 229 7.75 -17.48 -2.38
CA LEU A 229 6.58 -16.67 -2.08
C LEU A 229 6.21 -15.76 -3.24
N SER A 230 7.20 -15.05 -3.79
CA SER A 230 6.99 -14.14 -4.93
C SER A 230 6.51 -14.86 -6.20
N GLN A 231 6.75 -16.17 -6.30
CA GLN A 231 6.23 -16.99 -7.41
C GLN A 231 4.84 -17.57 -7.15
N GLN A 232 4.51 -17.89 -5.90
CA GLN A 232 3.25 -18.53 -5.51
C GLN A 232 2.13 -17.54 -5.23
N VAL A 233 2.48 -16.35 -4.74
CA VAL A 233 1.51 -15.28 -4.46
C VAL A 233 1.29 -14.45 -5.72
N PRO A 234 0.04 -14.16 -6.12
CA PRO A 234 -0.24 -13.33 -7.30
C PRO A 234 0.04 -11.84 -7.01
N VAL A 235 1.32 -11.50 -6.79
CA VAL A 235 1.76 -10.15 -6.43
C VAL A 235 1.55 -9.20 -7.60
N THR A 236 0.79 -8.13 -7.37
CA THR A 236 0.54 -7.06 -8.35
C THR A 236 1.76 -6.16 -8.51
N GLY A 237 2.50 -5.92 -7.41
CA GLY A 237 3.73 -5.15 -7.42
C GLY A 237 4.47 -5.23 -6.10
N ALA A 238 5.74 -4.83 -6.10
CA ALA A 238 6.61 -4.85 -4.93
C ALA A 238 7.15 -3.47 -4.58
N VAL A 239 7.24 -3.18 -3.29
CA VAL A 239 7.90 -2.01 -2.71
C VAL A 239 9.16 -2.49 -1.98
N ILE A 240 10.30 -1.86 -2.26
CA ILE A 240 11.58 -2.22 -1.65
C ILE A 240 11.92 -1.21 -0.56
N VAL A 241 12.07 -1.67 0.67
CA VAL A 241 12.50 -0.84 1.81
C VAL A 241 14.00 -1.01 2.02
N THR A 242 14.71 0.10 2.10
CA THR A 242 16.14 0.15 2.38
C THR A 242 16.48 1.31 3.32
N THR A 243 17.74 1.41 3.73
CA THR A 243 18.29 2.56 4.44
C THR A 243 19.44 3.15 3.63
N PRO A 244 19.91 4.39 3.89
CA PRO A 244 20.92 5.05 3.05
C PRO A 244 22.29 4.38 3.01
N GLN A 245 22.62 3.47 3.96
CA GLN A 245 23.93 2.83 4.02
C GLN A 245 24.22 1.96 2.79
N ASP A 246 25.42 2.04 2.25
CA ASP A 246 25.82 1.33 1.03
C ASP A 246 25.58 -0.19 1.09
N ILE A 247 25.80 -0.82 2.25
CA ILE A 247 25.53 -2.27 2.44
C ILE A 247 24.02 -2.56 2.31
N ALA A 248 23.16 -1.70 2.87
CA ALA A 248 21.71 -1.87 2.73
C ALA A 248 21.26 -1.67 1.29
N LEU A 249 21.87 -0.71 0.60
CA LEU A 249 21.61 -0.42 -0.82
C LEU A 249 21.99 -1.60 -1.71
N LEU A 250 23.15 -2.25 -1.46
CA LEU A 250 23.55 -3.46 -2.19
C LEU A 250 22.52 -4.60 -2.04
N ASP A 251 21.99 -4.79 -0.84
CA ASP A 251 20.96 -5.79 -0.60
C ASP A 251 19.61 -5.37 -1.17
N GLY A 252 19.27 -4.08 -1.15
CA GLY A 252 18.10 -3.53 -1.84
C GLY A 252 18.11 -3.81 -3.34
N LYS A 253 19.26 -3.64 -4.00
CA LYS A 253 19.46 -3.99 -5.42
C LYS A 253 19.18 -5.46 -5.69
N LYS A 254 19.67 -6.37 -4.83
CA LYS A 254 19.35 -7.81 -4.94
C LYS A 254 17.86 -8.09 -4.82
N GLY A 255 17.15 -7.35 -3.96
CA GLY A 255 15.68 -7.42 -3.83
C GLY A 255 14.98 -7.03 -5.12
N ILE A 256 15.39 -5.93 -5.76
CA ILE A 256 14.84 -5.50 -7.06
C ILE A 256 15.08 -6.59 -8.13
N GLU A 257 16.31 -7.10 -8.22
CA GLU A 257 16.66 -8.14 -9.19
C GLU A 257 15.88 -9.44 -8.97
N MET A 258 15.60 -9.80 -7.71
CA MET A 258 14.77 -10.97 -7.39
C MET A 258 13.35 -10.79 -7.96
N PHE A 259 12.70 -9.65 -7.72
CA PHE A 259 11.35 -9.40 -8.25
C PHE A 259 11.33 -9.31 -9.77
N ARG A 260 12.35 -8.73 -10.41
CA ARG A 260 12.49 -8.73 -11.88
C ARG A 260 12.58 -10.14 -12.45
N LYS A 261 13.34 -11.05 -11.82
CA LYS A 261 13.44 -12.46 -12.25
C LYS A 261 12.10 -13.18 -12.23
N VAL A 262 11.24 -12.88 -11.28
CA VAL A 262 9.90 -13.47 -11.18
C VAL A 262 8.84 -12.62 -11.90
N LYS A 263 9.26 -11.61 -12.65
CA LYS A 263 8.38 -10.71 -13.44
C LYS A 263 7.34 -9.94 -12.61
N VAL A 264 7.62 -9.68 -11.34
CA VAL A 264 6.82 -8.81 -10.49
C VAL A 264 7.31 -7.38 -10.67
N PRO A 265 6.44 -6.41 -11.02
CA PRO A 265 6.81 -5.01 -11.15
C PRO A 265 7.32 -4.46 -9.80
N VAL A 266 8.45 -3.76 -9.83
CA VAL A 266 8.91 -2.98 -8.67
C VAL A 266 8.29 -1.59 -8.76
N LEU A 267 7.34 -1.28 -7.86
CA LEU A 267 6.60 -0.03 -7.83
C LEU A 267 7.49 1.14 -7.42
N GLY A 268 8.48 0.86 -6.57
CA GLY A 268 9.46 1.83 -6.14
C GLY A 268 10.25 1.41 -4.90
N VAL A 269 11.06 2.35 -4.43
CA VAL A 269 11.92 2.22 -3.26
C VAL A 269 11.45 3.18 -2.17
N ILE A 270 11.43 2.75 -0.93
CA ILE A 270 11.28 3.59 0.26
C ILE A 270 12.62 3.62 0.98
N GLU A 271 13.17 4.81 1.16
CA GLU A 271 14.38 5.03 1.95
C GLU A 271 14.01 5.32 3.40
N ASN A 272 14.13 4.34 4.28
CA ASN A 272 13.85 4.52 5.69
C ASN A 272 15.09 5.01 6.45
N MET A 273 14.88 5.68 7.60
CA MET A 273 15.95 6.25 8.43
C MET A 273 16.83 7.24 7.63
N ALA A 274 16.23 7.99 6.70
CA ALA A 274 16.93 8.90 5.81
C ALA A 274 17.50 10.12 6.52
N VAL A 275 16.80 10.61 7.54
CA VAL A 275 17.18 11.80 8.32
C VAL A 275 16.75 11.62 9.76
N HIS A 276 17.57 12.08 10.70
CA HIS A 276 17.19 12.28 12.10
C HIS A 276 17.00 13.78 12.36
N ILE A 277 15.86 14.15 12.92
CA ILE A 277 15.57 15.52 13.31
C ILE A 277 15.70 15.60 14.84
N CYS A 278 16.64 16.39 15.31
CA CYS A 278 16.87 16.56 16.74
C CYS A 278 15.65 17.20 17.41
N SER A 279 15.05 16.51 18.37
CA SER A 279 13.86 16.98 19.10
C SER A 279 14.09 18.25 19.93
N ASN A 280 15.37 18.58 20.25
CA ASN A 280 15.71 19.75 21.06
C ASN A 280 15.96 21.01 20.21
N CYS A 281 16.58 20.92 19.04
CA CYS A 281 16.99 22.10 18.26
C CYS A 281 16.54 22.06 16.79
N GLY A 282 15.87 20.99 16.34
CA GLY A 282 15.41 20.85 14.96
C GLY A 282 16.53 20.62 13.93
N HIS A 283 17.79 20.40 14.37
CA HIS A 283 18.90 20.10 13.48
C HIS A 283 18.65 18.77 12.76
N GLU A 284 18.81 18.78 11.44
CA GLU A 284 18.70 17.59 10.59
C GLU A 284 20.07 16.93 10.42
N GLU A 285 20.14 15.64 10.66
CA GLU A 285 21.36 14.86 10.55
C GLU A 285 21.12 13.57 9.76
N HIS A 286 21.91 13.34 8.72
CA HIS A 286 21.88 12.12 7.91
C HIS A 286 22.80 11.05 8.50
N VAL A 287 22.38 10.47 9.63
CA VAL A 287 23.20 9.51 10.43
C VAL A 287 23.70 8.32 9.58
N PHE A 288 22.92 7.90 8.60
CA PHE A 288 23.20 6.73 7.76
C PHE A 288 23.60 7.08 6.32
N GLY A 289 23.81 8.35 6.01
CA GLY A 289 24.08 8.87 4.67
C GLY A 289 22.84 9.43 4.02
N GLU A 290 22.96 9.90 2.78
CA GLU A 290 21.95 10.66 2.07
C GLU A 290 21.76 10.15 0.63
N GLY A 291 20.49 10.15 0.15
CA GLY A 291 20.13 9.95 -1.26
C GLY A 291 20.43 8.57 -1.82
N GLY A 292 20.59 7.56 -0.97
CA GLY A 292 20.84 6.20 -1.41
C GLY A 292 19.66 5.58 -2.17
N GLY A 293 18.44 5.81 -1.68
CA GLY A 293 17.20 5.34 -2.30
C GLY A 293 16.97 5.97 -3.68
N ASP A 294 17.27 7.24 -3.84
CA ASP A 294 17.18 7.94 -5.14
C ASP A 294 18.19 7.38 -6.14
N ARG A 295 19.44 7.12 -5.70
CA ARG A 295 20.46 6.47 -6.56
C ARG A 295 20.00 5.11 -7.08
N ILE A 296 19.44 4.26 -6.21
CA ILE A 296 18.90 2.96 -6.63
C ILE A 296 17.71 3.14 -7.57
N ALA A 297 16.80 4.03 -7.25
CA ALA A 297 15.62 4.26 -8.06
C ALA A 297 16.00 4.65 -9.49
N ARG A 298 16.96 5.55 -9.67
CA ARG A 298 17.48 5.93 -11.00
C ARG A 298 18.21 4.81 -11.69
N GLU A 299 19.07 4.06 -10.99
CA GLU A 299 19.85 2.96 -11.57
C GLU A 299 18.96 1.83 -12.10
N TYR A 300 17.84 1.59 -11.43
CA TYR A 300 16.90 0.53 -11.78
C TYR A 300 15.65 1.01 -12.52
N ASP A 301 15.63 2.24 -13.00
CA ASP A 301 14.46 2.83 -13.69
C ASP A 301 13.15 2.58 -12.94
N THR A 302 13.16 2.91 -11.64
CA THR A 302 12.02 2.86 -10.75
C THR A 302 11.88 4.19 -10.01
N ARG A 303 10.98 4.28 -9.04
CA ARG A 303 10.68 5.52 -8.32
C ARG A 303 11.19 5.47 -6.89
N LEU A 304 11.69 6.59 -6.37
CA LEU A 304 11.73 6.83 -4.93
C LEU A 304 10.31 7.21 -4.50
N LEU A 305 9.66 6.35 -3.72
CA LEU A 305 8.29 6.56 -3.23
C LEU A 305 8.27 7.54 -2.05
N GLY A 306 9.36 7.59 -1.29
CA GLY A 306 9.51 8.50 -0.18
C GLY A 306 10.73 8.17 0.68
N SER A 307 11.10 9.16 1.52
CA SER A 307 12.15 9.05 2.53
C SER A 307 11.53 9.26 3.90
N LEU A 308 11.70 8.28 4.80
CA LEU A 308 11.12 8.28 6.14
C LEU A 308 12.19 8.64 7.16
N PRO A 309 11.86 9.40 8.22
CA PRO A 309 12.81 9.79 9.23
C PRO A 309 13.15 8.64 10.19
N LEU A 310 14.31 8.76 10.84
CA LEU A 310 14.63 8.04 12.06
C LEU A 310 14.08 8.86 13.23
N ASP A 311 12.92 8.47 13.75
CA ASP A 311 12.23 9.18 14.80
C ASP A 311 11.85 8.25 15.94
N LEU A 312 12.02 8.75 17.18
CA LEU A 312 11.72 8.00 18.39
C LEU A 312 10.23 7.66 18.52
N SER A 313 9.37 8.58 18.09
CA SER A 313 7.91 8.38 18.14
C SER A 313 7.45 7.20 17.29
N ILE A 314 8.08 6.97 16.14
CA ILE A 314 7.79 5.82 15.28
C ILE A 314 7.98 4.51 16.05
N ARG A 315 9.09 4.40 16.78
CA ARG A 315 9.36 3.21 17.60
C ARG A 315 8.37 3.11 18.77
N GLU A 316 8.19 4.17 19.54
CA GLU A 316 7.37 4.15 20.76
C GLU A 316 5.91 3.83 20.46
N LEU A 317 5.35 4.45 19.44
CA LEU A 317 3.96 4.22 19.02
C LEU A 317 3.78 2.81 18.45
N THR A 318 4.71 2.35 17.63
CA THR A 318 4.65 1.01 17.03
C THR A 318 4.83 -0.09 18.08
N ASP A 319 5.78 0.06 19.02
CA ASP A 319 5.97 -0.85 20.15
C ASP A 319 4.75 -0.87 21.07
N GLY A 320 4.08 0.28 21.21
CA GLY A 320 2.83 0.45 21.94
C GLY A 320 1.58 -0.12 21.28
N GLY A 321 1.70 -0.70 20.07
CA GLY A 321 0.57 -1.28 19.33
C GLY A 321 -0.33 -0.25 18.66
N ARG A 322 0.16 0.96 18.45
CA ARG A 322 -0.51 2.06 17.76
C ARG A 322 0.44 2.74 16.78
N PRO A 323 0.58 2.23 15.55
CA PRO A 323 1.44 2.82 14.54
C PRO A 323 1.13 4.29 14.26
N ASN A 324 2.10 5.03 13.73
CA ASN A 324 2.01 6.49 13.57
C ASN A 324 0.83 6.99 12.75
N VAL A 325 0.31 6.17 11.85
CA VAL A 325 -0.84 6.51 10.99
C VAL A 325 -2.18 6.09 11.62
N ALA A 326 -2.16 5.32 12.74
CA ALA A 326 -3.37 4.80 13.39
C ALA A 326 -4.13 5.84 14.22
#